data_19a3caff77994ee261f5d863593088e7
#
_entry.id   19a3caff77994ee261f5d863593088e7
#
_cell.length_a   1.000
_cell.length_b   1.000
_cell.length_c   1.000
_cell.angle_alpha   90.00
_cell.angle_beta   90.00
_cell.angle_gamma   90.00
#
_symmetry.space_group_name_H-M   'P 1'
#
loop_
_entity.id
_entity.type
_entity.pdbx_description
1 polymer ?
#
loop_
_entity_poly.entity_id
_entity_poly.type
_entity_poly.pdbx_seq_one_letter_code
_entity_poly.pdbx_strand_id
1 'polypeptide(L)'
;MRSADAVIEALARAPEIVVPLVREVPTAILKRRPAPSRWSAHEHACHLAHVHALFFERLELLLNEPEPLVRGYQPGEQDADDMLLRMDLEASLTRYAAERARLVTRLRGLSDADWARTARHDEYRTYSVFIMFRHLALHDFLHGYRIEELLLRPDWDAAGTASRPRA
;
A
#
# COMPACT_ATOMS: atom_id res chain seq x y z
N MET A 1 -2.10 16.83 1.65
CA MET A 1 -3.56 16.69 1.47
C MET A 1 -4.26 17.29 2.69
N ARG A 2 -5.10 18.31 2.48
CA ARG A 2 -5.82 19.02 3.56
C ARG A 2 -7.35 18.91 3.46
N SER A 3 -7.87 18.25 2.40
CA SER A 3 -9.30 18.04 2.18
C SER A 3 -9.59 16.59 1.80
N ALA A 4 -10.85 16.16 1.97
CA ALA A 4 -11.33 14.85 1.54
C ALA A 4 -11.15 14.66 0.03
N ASP A 5 -11.47 15.66 -0.79
CA ASP A 5 -11.31 15.60 -2.24
C ASP A 5 -9.86 15.33 -2.65
N ALA A 6 -8.89 16.00 -2.02
CA ALA A 6 -7.48 15.77 -2.30
C ALA A 6 -7.01 14.36 -1.90
N VAL A 7 -7.60 13.78 -0.86
CA VAL A 7 -7.36 12.38 -0.45
C VAL A 7 -7.96 11.42 -1.48
N ILE A 8 -9.21 11.64 -1.85
CA ILE A 8 -9.92 10.83 -2.85
C ILE A 8 -9.18 10.84 -4.19
N GLU A 9 -8.72 12.02 -4.63
CA GLU A 9 -7.98 12.14 -5.89
C GLU A 9 -6.64 11.41 -5.85
N ALA A 10 -5.89 11.53 -4.76
CA ALA A 10 -4.63 10.81 -4.58
C ALA A 10 -4.85 9.28 -4.61
N LEU A 11 -5.89 8.79 -3.93
CA LEU A 11 -6.27 7.38 -3.95
C LEU A 11 -6.69 6.91 -5.34
N ALA A 12 -7.44 7.72 -6.08
CA ALA A 12 -7.89 7.37 -7.43
C ALA A 12 -6.72 7.23 -8.41
N ARG A 13 -5.70 8.12 -8.29
CA ARG A 13 -4.52 8.12 -9.16
C ARG A 13 -3.48 7.06 -8.82
N ALA A 14 -3.45 6.57 -7.59
CA ALA A 14 -2.40 5.64 -7.17
C ALA A 14 -2.27 4.39 -8.06
N PRO A 15 -3.35 3.68 -8.48
CA PRO A 15 -3.23 2.55 -9.39
C PRO A 15 -2.71 2.92 -10.78
N GLU A 16 -3.01 4.14 -11.27
CA GLU A 16 -2.56 4.63 -12.58
C GLU A 16 -1.04 4.83 -12.62
N ILE A 17 -0.42 5.05 -11.46
CA ILE A 17 1.03 5.20 -11.29
C ILE A 17 1.66 3.84 -10.96
N VAL A 18 1.14 3.15 -9.95
CA VAL A 18 1.78 1.96 -9.39
C VAL A 18 1.70 0.76 -10.35
N VAL A 19 0.56 0.54 -11.00
CA VAL A 19 0.39 -0.64 -11.87
C VAL A 19 1.34 -0.62 -13.08
N PRO A 20 1.46 0.47 -13.85
CA PRO A 20 2.46 0.56 -14.92
C PRO A 20 3.90 0.42 -14.39
N LEU A 21 4.23 1.11 -13.30
CA LEU A 21 5.56 1.07 -12.70
C LEU A 21 5.99 -0.37 -12.32
N VAL A 22 5.10 -1.16 -11.72
CA VAL A 22 5.39 -2.58 -11.41
C VAL A 22 5.70 -3.39 -12.66
N ARG A 23 4.99 -3.12 -13.76
CA ARG A 23 5.19 -3.80 -15.04
C ARG A 23 6.48 -3.42 -15.77
N GLU A 24 7.09 -2.29 -15.41
CA GLU A 24 8.41 -1.90 -15.89
C GLU A 24 9.54 -2.72 -15.21
N VAL A 25 9.27 -3.31 -14.04
CA VAL A 25 10.29 -4.08 -13.31
C VAL A 25 10.61 -5.39 -14.06
N PRO A 26 11.86 -5.61 -14.51
CA PRO A 26 12.25 -6.85 -15.19
C PRO A 26 11.96 -8.09 -14.35
N THR A 27 11.45 -9.14 -14.97
CA THR A 27 11.07 -10.39 -14.31
C THR A 27 12.25 -10.98 -13.49
N ALA A 28 13.48 -10.82 -13.97
CA ALA A 28 14.69 -11.32 -13.31
C ALA A 28 14.94 -10.72 -11.91
N ILE A 29 14.45 -9.50 -11.65
CA ILE A 29 14.63 -8.81 -10.37
C ILE A 29 13.31 -8.62 -9.58
N LEU A 30 12.18 -8.88 -10.20
CA LEU A 30 10.84 -8.60 -9.65
C LEU A 30 10.63 -9.18 -8.24
N LYS A 31 11.06 -10.43 -8.02
CA LYS A 31 10.95 -11.13 -6.72
C LYS A 31 12.25 -11.08 -5.91
N ARG A 32 13.27 -10.35 -6.38
CA ARG A 32 14.56 -10.25 -5.68
C ARG A 32 14.46 -9.26 -4.53
N ARG A 33 14.66 -9.73 -3.32
CA ARG A 33 14.78 -8.90 -2.12
C ARG A 33 16.15 -8.22 -2.06
N PRO A 34 16.24 -6.91 -1.76
CA PRO A 34 17.52 -6.21 -1.60
C PRO A 34 18.31 -6.66 -0.35
N ALA A 35 17.61 -7.19 0.64
CA ALA A 35 18.13 -7.83 1.84
C ALA A 35 17.07 -8.80 2.39
N PRO A 36 17.43 -9.79 3.22
CA PRO A 36 16.48 -10.79 3.75
C PRO A 36 15.25 -10.19 4.45
N SER A 37 15.40 -9.06 5.15
CA SER A 37 14.33 -8.35 5.85
C SER A 37 13.67 -7.25 5.04
N ARG A 38 13.95 -7.14 3.75
CA ARG A 38 13.39 -6.09 2.89
C ARG A 38 12.61 -6.69 1.75
N TRP A 39 11.44 -6.13 1.50
CA TRP A 39 10.57 -6.58 0.43
C TRP A 39 11.11 -6.31 -0.97
N SER A 40 10.79 -7.23 -1.86
CA SER A 40 10.96 -7.10 -3.32
C SER A 40 9.87 -6.20 -3.92
N ALA A 41 10.02 -5.80 -5.18
CA ALA A 41 9.01 -5.05 -5.91
C ALA A 41 7.68 -5.83 -6.00
N HIS A 42 7.74 -7.15 -6.19
CA HIS A 42 6.59 -8.04 -6.17
C HIS A 42 5.83 -7.98 -4.84
N GLU A 43 6.54 -8.06 -3.71
CA GLU A 43 5.92 -8.03 -2.39
C GLU A 43 5.26 -6.68 -2.11
N HIS A 44 5.91 -5.58 -2.45
CA HIS A 44 5.33 -4.25 -2.35
C HIS A 44 4.02 -4.14 -3.15
N ALA A 45 4.00 -4.64 -4.39
CA ALA A 45 2.81 -4.63 -5.24
C ALA A 45 1.68 -5.50 -4.69
N CYS A 46 1.97 -6.73 -4.27
CA CYS A 46 0.99 -7.65 -3.71
C CYS A 46 0.42 -7.15 -2.37
N HIS A 47 1.26 -6.50 -1.55
CA HIS A 47 0.84 -5.90 -0.29
C HIS A 47 -0.24 -4.84 -0.48
N LEU A 48 -0.13 -3.98 -1.49
CA LEU A 48 -1.14 -2.96 -1.79
C LEU A 48 -2.53 -3.54 -2.07
N ALA A 49 -2.60 -4.71 -2.73
CA ALA A 49 -3.85 -5.42 -2.91
C ALA A 49 -4.33 -6.11 -1.62
N HIS A 50 -3.39 -6.63 -0.84
CA HIS A 50 -3.71 -7.39 0.37
C HIS A 50 -4.35 -6.53 1.45
N VAL A 51 -3.83 -5.33 1.70
CA VAL A 51 -4.32 -4.45 2.78
C VAL A 51 -5.67 -3.79 2.49
N HIS A 52 -6.20 -3.88 1.26
CA HIS A 52 -7.44 -3.20 0.90
C HIS A 52 -8.64 -3.62 1.75
N ALA A 53 -8.81 -4.93 2.01
CA ALA A 53 -9.90 -5.46 2.82
C ALA A 53 -9.93 -4.81 4.21
N LEU A 54 -8.75 -4.66 4.83
CA LEU A 54 -8.60 -4.03 6.15
C LEU A 54 -9.14 -2.59 6.17
N PHE A 55 -8.93 -1.80 5.11
CA PHE A 55 -9.41 -0.42 5.07
C PHE A 55 -10.92 -0.33 4.84
N PHE A 56 -11.53 -1.27 4.12
CA PHE A 56 -12.98 -1.38 4.03
C PHE A 56 -13.60 -1.74 5.39
N GLU A 57 -13.08 -2.74 6.07
CA GLU A 57 -13.55 -3.17 7.39
C GLU A 57 -13.44 -2.03 8.41
N ARG A 58 -12.31 -1.33 8.43
CA ARG A 58 -12.09 -0.17 9.31
C ARG A 58 -13.04 0.98 8.98
N LEU A 59 -13.33 1.25 7.71
CA LEU A 59 -14.31 2.27 7.33
C LEU A 59 -15.68 1.95 7.92
N GLU A 60 -16.18 0.74 7.70
CA GLU A 60 -17.48 0.34 8.21
C GLU A 60 -17.51 0.35 9.75
N LEU A 61 -16.42 -0.03 10.40
CA LEU A 61 -16.28 0.06 11.85
C LEU A 61 -16.41 1.53 12.34
N LEU A 62 -15.68 2.47 11.71
CA LEU A 62 -15.73 3.89 12.08
C LEU A 62 -17.09 4.53 11.78
N LEU A 63 -17.81 4.05 10.75
CA LEU A 63 -19.12 4.58 10.39
C LEU A 63 -20.25 4.06 11.29
N ASN A 64 -20.13 2.86 11.82
CA ASN A 64 -21.23 2.20 12.53
C ASN A 64 -21.08 2.21 14.06
N GLU A 65 -19.86 2.34 14.58
CA GLU A 65 -19.62 2.29 16.03
C GLU A 65 -19.21 3.66 16.60
N PRO A 66 -19.65 4.01 17.81
CA PRO A 66 -19.17 5.19 18.52
C PRO A 66 -17.78 4.88 19.12
N GLU A 67 -16.75 5.65 18.74
CA GLU A 67 -15.38 5.56 19.26
C GLU A 67 -14.77 4.14 19.22
N PRO A 68 -14.80 3.42 18.08
CA PRO A 68 -14.26 2.08 17.99
C PRO A 68 -12.74 2.08 18.26
N LEU A 69 -12.21 0.92 18.66
CA LEU A 69 -10.78 0.69 18.77
C LEU A 69 -10.25 0.09 17.48
N VAL A 70 -9.39 0.83 16.77
CA VAL A 70 -8.62 0.35 15.63
C VAL A 70 -7.25 -0.11 16.12
N ARG A 71 -6.83 -1.29 15.69
CA ARG A 71 -5.50 -1.84 15.99
C ARG A 71 -4.57 -1.65 14.81
N GLY A 72 -3.27 -1.41 15.11
CA GLY A 72 -2.21 -1.40 14.12
C GLY A 72 -2.13 -2.73 13.37
N TYR A 73 -1.78 -2.67 12.08
CA TYR A 73 -1.50 -3.85 11.28
C TYR A 73 0.00 -4.00 11.12
N GLN A 74 0.54 -5.15 11.53
CA GLN A 74 1.96 -5.46 11.43
C GLN A 74 2.16 -6.58 10.40
N PRO A 75 2.61 -6.23 9.17
CA PRO A 75 2.98 -7.24 8.19
C PRO A 75 4.05 -8.19 8.74
N GLY A 76 3.89 -9.49 8.53
CA GLY A 76 4.82 -10.51 9.00
C GLY A 76 4.49 -11.09 10.39
N GLU A 77 3.73 -10.38 11.24
CA GLU A 77 3.19 -10.95 12.48
C GLU A 77 1.81 -11.58 12.26
N GLN A 78 1.04 -11.04 11.33
CA GLN A 78 -0.33 -11.46 11.03
C GLN A 78 -0.42 -12.28 9.74
N ASP A 79 0.63 -12.31 8.92
CA ASP A 79 0.68 -13.00 7.65
C ASP A 79 1.63 -14.21 7.72
N ALA A 80 1.32 -15.26 6.95
CA ALA A 80 2.22 -16.40 6.80
C ALA A 80 3.54 -15.99 6.11
N ASP A 81 4.64 -16.63 6.51
CA ASP A 81 5.95 -16.42 5.91
C ASP A 81 5.89 -16.48 4.37
N ASP A 82 6.50 -15.50 3.73
CA ASP A 82 6.56 -15.37 2.26
C ASP A 82 5.20 -15.39 1.55
N MET A 83 4.09 -15.11 2.25
CA MET A 83 2.75 -15.08 1.65
C MET A 83 2.72 -14.15 0.42
N LEU A 84 3.26 -12.94 0.55
CA LEU A 84 3.28 -11.95 -0.55
C LEU A 84 4.07 -12.44 -1.77
N LEU A 85 5.19 -13.17 -1.57
CA LEU A 85 5.98 -13.75 -2.67
C LEU A 85 5.24 -14.85 -3.44
N ARG A 86 4.29 -15.52 -2.79
CA ARG A 86 3.48 -16.59 -3.40
C ARG A 86 2.23 -16.09 -4.12
N MET A 87 1.82 -14.85 -3.85
CA MET A 87 0.64 -14.27 -4.52
C MET A 87 0.87 -14.13 -6.03
N ASP A 88 -0.19 -14.29 -6.80
CA ASP A 88 -0.19 -13.97 -8.22
C ASP A 88 -0.16 -12.45 -8.41
N LEU A 89 0.82 -11.96 -9.16
CA LEU A 89 1.04 -10.54 -9.34
C LEU A 89 -0.09 -9.88 -10.15
N GLU A 90 -0.42 -10.44 -11.32
CA GLU A 90 -1.42 -9.81 -12.21
C GLU A 90 -2.82 -9.84 -11.60
N ALA A 91 -3.17 -10.94 -10.91
CA ALA A 91 -4.39 -10.99 -10.13
C ALA A 91 -4.40 -9.94 -9.00
N SER A 92 -3.26 -9.74 -8.32
CA SER A 92 -3.10 -8.72 -7.27
C SER A 92 -3.23 -7.30 -7.83
N LEU A 93 -2.58 -6.99 -8.95
CA LEU A 93 -2.66 -5.67 -9.59
C LEU A 93 -4.08 -5.36 -10.08
N THR A 94 -4.74 -6.36 -10.67
CA THR A 94 -6.14 -6.24 -11.13
C THR A 94 -7.07 -5.99 -9.95
N ARG A 95 -6.92 -6.76 -8.86
CA ARG A 95 -7.69 -6.60 -7.64
C ARG A 95 -7.44 -5.23 -6.99
N TYR A 96 -6.18 -4.80 -6.88
CA TYR A 96 -5.81 -3.49 -6.34
C TYR A 96 -6.53 -2.35 -7.07
N ALA A 97 -6.49 -2.34 -8.41
CA ALA A 97 -7.15 -1.31 -9.20
C ALA A 97 -8.68 -1.34 -9.05
N ALA A 98 -9.29 -2.52 -9.11
CA ALA A 98 -10.74 -2.68 -9.00
C ALA A 98 -11.27 -2.30 -7.61
N GLU A 99 -10.62 -2.77 -6.54
CA GLU A 99 -11.00 -2.46 -5.15
C GLU A 99 -10.77 -0.98 -4.84
N ARG A 100 -9.71 -0.36 -5.40
CA ARG A 100 -9.48 1.06 -5.26
C ARG A 100 -10.58 1.89 -5.92
N ALA A 101 -11.04 1.52 -7.10
CA ALA A 101 -12.16 2.20 -7.75
C ALA A 101 -13.46 2.11 -6.92
N ARG A 102 -13.73 0.94 -6.33
CA ARG A 102 -14.87 0.74 -5.41
C ARG A 102 -14.73 1.61 -4.15
N LEU A 103 -13.53 1.64 -3.53
CA LEU A 103 -13.26 2.47 -2.37
C LEU A 103 -13.47 3.96 -2.68
N VAL A 104 -12.91 4.46 -3.77
CA VAL A 104 -13.08 5.85 -4.21
C VAL A 104 -14.56 6.20 -4.38
N THR A 105 -15.35 5.31 -4.99
CA THR A 105 -16.80 5.49 -5.12
C THR A 105 -17.48 5.57 -3.75
N ARG A 106 -17.11 4.71 -2.81
CA ARG A 106 -17.64 4.72 -1.44
C ARG A 106 -17.29 6.01 -0.70
N LEU A 107 -16.04 6.48 -0.81
CA LEU A 107 -15.55 7.70 -0.15
C LEU A 107 -16.21 8.97 -0.69
N ARG A 108 -16.53 9.04 -1.97
CA ARG A 108 -17.27 10.16 -2.57
C ARG A 108 -18.71 10.29 -2.05
N GLY A 109 -19.28 9.21 -1.54
CA GLY A 109 -20.61 9.20 -0.93
C GLY A 109 -20.63 9.55 0.57
N LEU A 110 -19.47 9.83 1.19
CA LEU A 110 -19.40 10.20 2.60
C LEU A 110 -19.71 11.68 2.80
N SER A 111 -20.48 11.99 3.86
CA SER A 111 -20.70 13.36 4.32
C SER A 111 -19.48 13.91 5.07
N ASP A 112 -19.43 15.23 5.28
CA ASP A 112 -18.40 15.86 6.11
C ASP A 112 -18.37 15.30 7.54
N ALA A 113 -19.54 14.96 8.08
CA ALA A 113 -19.68 14.34 9.39
C ALA A 113 -19.04 12.93 9.40
N ASP A 114 -19.20 12.14 8.34
CA ASP A 114 -18.56 10.81 8.22
C ASP A 114 -17.03 10.94 8.15
N TRP A 115 -16.53 11.89 7.38
CA TRP A 115 -15.09 12.17 7.30
C TRP A 115 -14.47 12.60 8.63
N ALA A 116 -15.25 13.26 9.48
CA ALA A 116 -14.82 13.71 10.81
C ALA A 116 -14.92 12.63 11.89
N ARG A 117 -15.55 11.49 11.64
CA ARG A 117 -15.69 10.42 12.63
C ARG A 117 -14.34 9.92 13.09
N THR A 118 -14.21 9.72 14.40
CA THR A 118 -12.97 9.36 15.08
C THR A 118 -13.00 7.93 15.59
N ALA A 119 -11.81 7.38 15.81
CA ALA A 119 -11.60 6.10 16.49
C ALA A 119 -10.42 6.23 17.47
N ARG A 120 -10.39 5.37 18.47
CA ARG A 120 -9.19 5.12 19.26
C ARG A 120 -8.26 4.24 18.44
N HIS A 121 -6.95 4.50 18.52
CA HIS A 121 -5.93 3.70 17.86
C HIS A 121 -4.84 3.35 18.87
N ASP A 122 -4.32 2.13 18.83
CA ASP A 122 -3.29 1.67 19.77
C ASP A 122 -1.92 2.31 19.54
N GLU A 123 -1.63 2.76 18.31
CA GLU A 123 -0.34 3.39 17.95
C GLU A 123 -0.43 4.91 17.75
N TYR A 124 -1.61 5.45 17.36
CA TYR A 124 -1.75 6.85 16.97
C TYR A 124 -2.63 7.62 17.97
N ARG A 125 -2.12 8.79 18.40
CA ARG A 125 -2.84 9.67 19.31
C ARG A 125 -4.15 10.22 18.75
N THR A 126 -4.20 10.44 17.45
CA THR A 126 -5.39 10.97 16.74
C THR A 126 -5.65 10.10 15.53
N TYR A 127 -6.86 9.58 15.43
CA TYR A 127 -7.28 8.77 14.30
C TYR A 127 -8.72 9.12 13.91
N SER A 128 -8.98 9.24 12.61
CA SER A 128 -10.30 9.53 12.03
C SER A 128 -10.39 8.92 10.63
N VAL A 129 -11.59 8.91 10.04
CA VAL A 129 -11.77 8.49 8.64
C VAL A 129 -10.84 9.29 7.72
N PHE A 130 -10.76 10.61 7.91
CA PHE A 130 -9.85 11.46 7.12
C PHE A 130 -8.37 11.06 7.28
N ILE A 131 -7.91 10.85 8.52
CA ILE A 131 -6.51 10.48 8.80
C ILE A 131 -6.21 9.10 8.22
N MET A 132 -7.12 8.14 8.38
CA MET A 132 -7.00 6.79 7.86
C MET A 132 -6.78 6.78 6.33
N PHE A 133 -7.62 7.48 5.57
CA PHE A 133 -7.49 7.46 4.11
C PHE A 133 -6.40 8.37 3.57
N ARG A 134 -6.04 9.45 4.29
CA ARG A 134 -4.81 10.19 4.00
C ARG A 134 -3.57 9.32 4.19
N HIS A 135 -3.55 8.52 5.26
CA HIS A 135 -2.48 7.55 5.52
C HIS A 135 -2.40 6.51 4.39
N LEU A 136 -3.55 5.94 3.98
CA LEU A 136 -3.59 4.98 2.87
C LEU A 136 -3.05 5.58 1.57
N ALA A 137 -3.39 6.83 1.25
CA ALA A 137 -2.87 7.50 0.06
C ALA A 137 -1.35 7.67 0.12
N LEU A 138 -0.80 8.06 1.28
CA LEU A 138 0.65 8.17 1.48
C LEU A 138 1.34 6.80 1.45
N HIS A 139 0.69 5.77 1.95
CA HIS A 139 1.18 4.40 1.93
C HIS A 139 1.32 3.86 0.50
N ASP A 140 0.36 4.13 -0.39
CA ASP A 140 0.46 3.75 -1.80
C ASP A 140 1.68 4.39 -2.47
N PHE A 141 1.88 5.69 -2.25
CA PHE A 141 3.04 6.40 -2.80
C PHE A 141 4.36 5.93 -2.20
N LEU A 142 4.38 5.57 -0.91
CA LEU A 142 5.56 4.96 -0.30
C LEU A 142 5.93 3.65 -0.99
N HIS A 143 4.96 2.76 -1.23
CA HIS A 143 5.22 1.50 -1.90
C HIS A 143 5.59 1.70 -3.38
N GLY A 144 4.94 2.63 -4.08
CA GLY A 144 5.34 3.03 -5.43
C GLY A 144 6.79 3.50 -5.49
N TYR A 145 7.18 4.41 -4.60
CA TYR A 145 8.55 4.88 -4.48
C TYR A 145 9.56 3.75 -4.20
N ARG A 146 9.20 2.79 -3.32
CA ARG A 146 10.06 1.64 -3.03
C ARG A 146 10.23 0.72 -4.25
N ILE A 147 9.18 0.54 -5.05
CA ILE A 147 9.25 -0.23 -6.30
C ILE A 147 10.22 0.46 -7.29
N GLU A 148 10.12 1.77 -7.45
CA GLU A 148 11.01 2.54 -8.32
C GLU A 148 12.47 2.49 -7.83
N GLU A 149 12.73 2.65 -6.52
CA GLU A 149 14.08 2.48 -5.96
C GLU A 149 14.68 1.11 -6.31
N LEU A 150 13.86 0.04 -6.27
CA LEU A 150 14.29 -1.31 -6.61
C LEU A 150 14.55 -1.47 -8.11
N LEU A 151 13.71 -0.88 -8.96
CA LEU A 151 13.88 -0.87 -10.41
C LEU A 151 15.19 -0.17 -10.82
N LEU A 152 15.53 0.94 -10.15
CA LEU A 152 16.69 1.78 -10.49
C LEU A 152 18.00 1.36 -9.80
N ARG A 153 18.01 0.28 -9.03
CA ARG A 153 19.21 -0.15 -8.30
C ARG A 153 20.32 -0.62 -9.24
N PRO A 154 21.52 0.00 -9.21
CA PRO A 154 22.61 -0.38 -10.08
C PRO A 154 23.28 -1.71 -9.68
N ASP A 155 23.10 -2.17 -8.44
CA ASP A 155 23.68 -3.40 -7.92
C ASP A 155 22.92 -4.68 -8.36
N TRP A 156 21.75 -4.53 -8.99
CA TRP A 156 21.05 -5.65 -9.62
C TRP A 156 21.82 -6.24 -10.82
N ASP A 157 22.55 -5.40 -11.54
CA ASP A 157 23.33 -5.80 -12.73
C ASP A 157 24.61 -6.56 -12.37
N ALA A 158 25.05 -6.50 -11.10
CA ALA A 158 26.29 -7.08 -10.62
C ALA A 158 26.21 -8.60 -10.29
N ALA A 159 25.13 -9.29 -10.60
CA ALA A 159 24.99 -10.73 -10.36
C ALA A 159 25.85 -11.62 -11.29
N GLY A 160 26.81 -11.06 -12.05
CA GLY A 160 27.70 -11.74 -12.96
C GLY A 160 29.14 -11.25 -12.98
N THR A 161 29.51 -10.19 -12.29
CA THR A 161 30.90 -9.70 -12.27
C THR A 161 31.33 -9.31 -10.85
N ALA A 162 32.40 -9.97 -10.42
CA ALA A 162 33.07 -9.77 -9.14
C ALA A 162 33.38 -8.30 -8.83
N SER A 163 33.17 -7.93 -7.56
CA SER A 163 33.81 -6.85 -6.79
C SER A 163 34.56 -5.78 -7.59
N ARG A 164 33.94 -4.60 -7.74
CA ARG A 164 34.72 -3.36 -7.90
C ARG A 164 35.26 -2.96 -6.53
N PRO A 165 36.58 -2.83 -6.34
CA PRO A 165 37.13 -2.23 -5.14
C PRO A 165 36.67 -0.77 -5.07
N ARG A 166 36.23 -0.34 -3.89
CA ARG A 166 35.95 1.08 -3.62
C ARG A 166 37.30 1.82 -3.71
N ALA A 167 37.36 2.83 -4.58
CA ALA A 167 38.36 3.85 -4.56
C ALA A 167 38.05 4.86 -3.44
#